data_cef198e610c1fc00029f65a5ac4c4be6
#
_entry.id   cef198e610c1fc00029f65a5ac4c4be6
#
_cell.length_a   1.000
_cell.length_b   1.000
_cell.length_c   1.000
_cell.angle_alpha   90.00
_cell.angle_beta   90.00
_cell.angle_gamma   90.00
#
_symmetry.space_group_name_H-M   'P 1'
#
loop_
_entity.id
_entity.type
_entity.pdbx_description
1 polymer ?
#
loop_
_entity_poly.entity_id
_entity_poly.type
_entity_poly.pdbx_seq_one_letter_code
_entity_poly.pdbx_strand_id
1 'polypeptide(L)'
;MAVNPIPAEYGAVTPYLVVEGASRLIDFANQTFGAQEIMRLPGPGGTIGHAEMRIGDRVVMLADAGPENPARSAALVLYVNDCDATYGKALEVGGVKEMEPEDQFYGDRRAGVQAFGVSWWIHTHVEDVSPEEMEKRMGAMQPAGS
;
A
#
# COMPACT_ATOMS: atom_id res chain seq x y z
N MET A 1 12.99 28.67 -19.29
CA MET A 1 11.78 27.86 -19.32
C MET A 1 11.27 27.56 -17.93
N ALA A 2 9.98 27.74 -17.74
CA ALA A 2 9.37 27.41 -16.46
C ALA A 2 9.28 25.89 -16.31
N VAL A 3 9.58 25.39 -15.12
CA VAL A 3 9.36 23.99 -14.80
C VAL A 3 8.02 23.84 -14.08
N ASN A 4 7.39 22.69 -14.26
CA ASN A 4 6.18 22.38 -13.51
C ASN A 4 6.56 22.22 -12.03
N PRO A 5 5.85 22.90 -11.14
CA PRO A 5 6.14 22.75 -9.71
C PRO A 5 5.87 21.33 -9.17
N ILE A 6 5.08 20.54 -9.90
CA ILE A 6 4.86 19.13 -9.59
C ILE A 6 5.49 18.32 -10.72
N PRO A 7 6.53 17.50 -10.44
CA PRO A 7 7.13 16.66 -11.48
C PRO A 7 6.09 15.74 -12.11
N ALA A 8 6.27 15.44 -13.39
CA ALA A 8 5.27 14.68 -14.15
C ALA A 8 5.00 13.28 -13.61
N GLU A 9 6.01 12.67 -12.96
CA GLU A 9 5.90 11.31 -12.43
C GLU A 9 5.12 11.22 -11.13
N TYR A 10 4.90 12.35 -10.45
CA TYR A 10 4.25 12.37 -9.14
C TYR A 10 2.90 13.07 -9.19
N GLY A 11 2.08 12.80 -8.19
CA GLY A 11 0.93 13.65 -7.91
C GLY A 11 1.30 14.71 -6.88
N ALA A 12 0.30 15.44 -6.39
CA ALA A 12 0.51 16.41 -5.34
C ALA A 12 0.89 15.76 -4.01
N VAL A 13 0.47 14.52 -3.81
CA VAL A 13 0.76 13.72 -2.61
C VAL A 13 1.50 12.47 -3.03
N THR A 14 2.64 12.21 -2.38
CA THR A 14 3.43 11.01 -2.65
C THR A 14 3.74 10.34 -1.31
N PRO A 15 3.41 9.03 -1.15
CA PRO A 15 3.78 8.31 0.07
C PRO A 15 5.30 8.23 0.22
N TYR A 16 5.77 8.36 1.44
CA TYR A 16 7.17 8.18 1.77
C TYR A 16 7.25 7.20 2.94
N LEU A 17 7.87 6.03 2.70
CA LEU A 17 7.97 4.98 3.70
C LEU A 17 9.38 4.97 4.29
N VAL A 18 9.46 4.95 5.61
CA VAL A 18 10.74 4.78 6.31
C VAL A 18 10.65 3.45 7.06
N VAL A 19 11.44 2.49 6.63
CA VAL A 19 11.29 1.11 7.09
C VAL A 19 12.65 0.47 7.35
N GLU A 20 12.65 -0.60 8.12
CA GLU A 20 13.80 -1.48 8.20
C GLU A 20 13.68 -2.50 7.08
N GLY A 21 14.71 -2.60 6.24
CA GLY A 21 14.72 -3.53 5.13
C GLY A 21 14.06 -2.99 3.86
N ALA A 22 14.34 -1.75 3.50
CA ALA A 22 13.77 -1.12 2.30
C ALA A 22 13.99 -1.94 1.03
N SER A 23 15.19 -2.53 0.86
CA SER A 23 15.47 -3.37 -0.30
C SER A 23 14.55 -4.58 -0.37
N ARG A 24 14.31 -5.21 0.78
CA ARG A 24 13.42 -6.37 0.84
C ARG A 24 11.95 -5.96 0.64
N LEU A 25 11.58 -4.76 1.08
CA LEU A 25 10.25 -4.22 0.81
C LEU A 25 10.03 -4.07 -0.68
N ILE A 26 11.02 -3.56 -1.40
CA ILE A 26 10.92 -3.41 -2.87
C ILE A 26 10.71 -4.77 -3.53
N ASP A 27 11.44 -5.80 -3.09
CA ASP A 27 11.26 -7.16 -3.60
C ASP A 27 9.85 -7.69 -3.31
N PHE A 28 9.38 -7.48 -2.08
CA PHE A 28 8.01 -7.86 -1.70
C PHE A 28 6.98 -7.17 -2.59
N ALA A 29 7.11 -5.87 -2.77
CA ALA A 29 6.17 -5.10 -3.58
C ALA A 29 6.23 -5.50 -5.06
N ASN A 30 7.43 -5.81 -5.56
CA ASN A 30 7.59 -6.31 -6.93
C ASN A 30 6.86 -7.64 -7.12
N GLN A 31 7.06 -8.57 -6.21
CA GLN A 31 6.45 -9.90 -6.31
C GLN A 31 4.94 -9.89 -6.08
N THR A 32 4.47 -9.02 -5.20
CA THR A 32 3.05 -8.96 -4.81
C THR A 32 2.22 -8.10 -5.77
N PHE A 33 2.74 -6.90 -6.10
CA PHE A 33 1.99 -5.89 -6.83
C PHE A 33 2.56 -5.55 -8.20
N GLY A 34 3.68 -6.18 -8.58
CA GLY A 34 4.35 -5.84 -9.83
C GLY A 34 5.06 -4.49 -9.77
N ALA A 35 5.39 -4.01 -8.57
CA ALA A 35 6.09 -2.75 -8.41
C ALA A 35 7.41 -2.75 -9.18
N GLN A 36 7.76 -1.60 -9.76
CA GLN A 36 9.01 -1.44 -10.50
C GLN A 36 9.88 -0.41 -9.78
N GLU A 37 11.12 -0.79 -9.51
CA GLU A 37 12.09 0.15 -8.93
C GLU A 37 12.47 1.17 -10.00
N ILE A 38 12.37 2.45 -9.65
CA ILE A 38 12.68 3.56 -10.57
C ILE A 38 14.11 4.05 -10.34
N MET A 39 14.48 4.22 -9.09
CA MET A 39 15.81 4.69 -8.74
C MET A 39 16.17 4.30 -7.32
N ARG A 40 17.46 4.28 -7.03
CA ARG A 40 17.98 3.94 -5.70
C ARG A 40 19.27 4.71 -5.46
N LEU A 41 19.33 5.43 -4.36
CA LEU A 41 20.52 6.12 -3.91
C LEU A 41 21.06 5.43 -2.66
N PRO A 42 22.36 5.10 -2.61
CA PRO A 42 22.92 4.41 -1.45
C PRO A 42 22.97 5.32 -0.22
N GLY A 43 22.83 4.70 0.94
CA GLY A 43 23.01 5.31 2.24
C GLY A 43 24.21 4.70 2.96
N PRO A 44 24.41 5.08 4.23
CA PRO A 44 25.52 4.55 5.03
C PRO A 44 25.42 3.04 5.22
N GLY A 45 26.54 2.34 5.15
CA GLY A 45 26.63 0.92 5.49
C GLY A 45 25.86 -0.02 4.60
N GLY A 46 25.71 0.31 3.32
CA GLY A 46 24.99 -0.55 2.38
C GLY A 46 23.46 -0.43 2.44
N THR A 47 22.97 0.54 3.19
CA THR A 47 21.53 0.82 3.26
C THR A 47 21.06 1.60 2.05
N ILE A 48 19.73 1.75 1.93
CA ILE A 48 19.13 2.62 0.93
C ILE A 48 18.88 3.98 1.57
N GLY A 49 19.53 5.02 1.06
CA GLY A 49 19.29 6.38 1.52
C GLY A 49 18.01 6.97 0.95
N HIS A 50 17.65 6.59 -0.27
CA HIS A 50 16.42 6.98 -0.92
C HIS A 50 16.16 6.05 -2.09
N ALA A 51 14.93 5.61 -2.24
CA ALA A 51 14.52 4.85 -3.41
C ALA A 51 13.10 5.23 -3.81
N GLU A 52 12.78 4.95 -5.05
CA GLU A 52 11.43 5.17 -5.57
C GLU A 52 11.00 3.94 -6.34
N MET A 53 9.75 3.54 -6.16
CA MET A 53 9.15 2.46 -6.91
C MET A 53 7.79 2.91 -7.45
N ARG A 54 7.43 2.37 -8.61
CA ARG A 54 6.10 2.60 -9.18
C ARG A 54 5.24 1.40 -8.87
N ILE A 55 4.09 1.64 -8.27
CA ILE A 55 3.06 0.61 -8.05
C ILE A 55 1.83 1.08 -8.81
N GLY A 56 1.41 0.31 -9.83
CA GLY A 56 0.32 0.74 -10.68
C GLY A 56 0.65 2.07 -11.37
N ASP A 57 -0.15 3.08 -11.09
CA ASP A 57 0.00 4.41 -11.71
C ASP A 57 0.65 5.44 -10.77
N ARG A 58 1.16 5.02 -9.62
CA ARG A 58 1.70 5.96 -8.62
C ARG A 58 3.09 5.56 -8.17
N VAL A 59 3.85 6.58 -7.78
CA VAL A 59 5.20 6.42 -7.23
C VAL A 59 5.13 6.44 -5.71
N VAL A 60 5.90 5.56 -5.10
CA VAL A 60 6.10 5.50 -3.65
C VAL A 60 7.58 5.70 -3.40
N MET A 61 7.91 6.62 -2.52
CA MET A 61 9.29 6.86 -2.08
C MET A 61 9.56 6.06 -0.82
N LEU A 62 10.80 5.63 -0.62
CA LEU A 62 11.15 4.90 0.59
C LEU A 62 12.64 5.02 0.91
N ALA A 63 12.96 4.74 2.16
CA ALA A 63 14.33 4.73 2.64
C ALA A 63 14.45 3.75 3.81
N ASP A 64 15.68 3.28 4.04
CA ASP A 64 15.97 2.54 5.25
C ASP A 64 15.95 3.47 6.47
N ALA A 65 15.43 2.96 7.58
CA ALA A 65 15.45 3.68 8.84
C ALA A 65 16.88 3.87 9.34
N GLY A 66 17.10 4.95 10.06
CA GLY A 66 18.39 5.26 10.67
C GLY A 66 18.18 6.11 11.91
N PRO A 67 19.29 6.48 12.61
CA PRO A 67 19.20 7.21 13.88
C PRO A 67 18.46 8.54 13.77
N GLU A 68 18.61 9.26 12.65
CA GLU A 68 17.96 10.55 12.46
C GLU A 68 16.60 10.46 11.79
N ASN A 69 16.27 9.27 11.25
CA ASN A 69 15.02 9.04 10.55
C ASN A 69 14.51 7.64 10.92
N PRO A 70 13.89 7.49 12.08
CA PRO A 70 13.46 6.18 12.56
C PRO A 70 12.30 5.61 11.75
N ALA A 71 12.18 4.29 11.77
CA ALA A 71 11.08 3.60 11.09
C ALA A 71 9.73 4.10 11.61
N ARG A 72 8.79 4.26 10.69
CA ARG A 72 7.43 4.69 10.98
C ARG A 72 6.45 3.69 10.41
N SER A 73 5.38 3.43 11.18
CA SER A 73 4.29 2.61 10.66
C SER A 73 3.50 3.42 9.64
N ALA A 74 2.89 2.71 8.71
CA ALA A 74 2.08 3.32 7.66
C ALA A 74 1.00 2.35 7.23
N ALA A 75 0.00 2.85 6.53
CA ALA A 75 -1.00 2.04 5.87
C ALA A 75 -1.15 2.53 4.44
N LEU A 76 -1.19 1.60 3.51
CA LEU A 76 -1.44 1.89 2.10
C LEU A 76 -2.66 1.13 1.65
N VAL A 77 -3.49 1.78 0.84
CA VAL A 77 -4.61 1.13 0.17
C VAL A 77 -4.23 1.00 -1.30
N LEU A 78 -4.27 -0.22 -1.80
CA LEU A 78 -3.91 -0.52 -3.19
C LEU A 78 -5.11 -1.18 -3.87
N TYR A 79 -5.52 -0.64 -5.00
CA TYR A 79 -6.54 -1.26 -5.83
C TYR A 79 -5.89 -2.17 -6.85
N VAL A 80 -6.34 -3.42 -6.88
CA VAL A 80 -5.82 -4.47 -7.76
C VAL A 80 -6.98 -5.16 -8.46
N ASN A 81 -6.66 -5.89 -9.52
CA ASN A 81 -7.70 -6.60 -10.30
C ASN A 81 -8.28 -7.80 -9.54
N ASP A 82 -7.48 -8.47 -8.71
CA ASP A 82 -7.91 -9.68 -8.02
C ASP A 82 -7.36 -9.67 -6.59
N CYS A 83 -8.20 -9.24 -5.67
CA CYS A 83 -7.85 -9.14 -4.24
C CYS A 83 -7.36 -10.48 -3.68
N ASP A 84 -8.08 -11.57 -3.96
CA ASP A 84 -7.73 -12.88 -3.39
C ASP A 84 -6.37 -13.38 -3.90
N ALA A 85 -6.13 -13.26 -5.20
CA ALA A 85 -4.85 -13.69 -5.78
C ALA A 85 -3.68 -12.86 -5.26
N THR A 86 -3.85 -11.56 -5.18
CA THR A 86 -2.80 -10.66 -4.67
C THR A 86 -2.53 -10.92 -3.19
N TYR A 87 -3.59 -11.11 -2.40
CA TYR A 87 -3.46 -11.46 -0.98
C TYR A 87 -2.68 -12.77 -0.82
N GLY A 88 -3.03 -13.80 -1.58
CA GLY A 88 -2.32 -15.08 -1.54
C GLY A 88 -0.84 -14.93 -1.87
N LYS A 89 -0.53 -14.11 -2.87
CA LYS A 89 0.86 -13.85 -3.26
C LYS A 89 1.61 -13.11 -2.16
N ALA A 90 0.97 -12.14 -1.52
CA ALA A 90 1.59 -11.40 -0.42
C ALA A 90 1.99 -12.32 0.73
N LEU A 91 1.14 -13.28 1.09
CA LEU A 91 1.46 -14.25 2.13
C LEU A 91 2.58 -15.19 1.70
N GLU A 92 2.56 -15.63 0.44
CA GLU A 92 3.58 -16.52 -0.12
C GLU A 92 4.97 -15.92 -0.03
N VAL A 93 5.09 -14.61 -0.21
CA VAL A 93 6.38 -13.91 -0.20
C VAL A 93 6.73 -13.27 1.15
N GLY A 94 6.07 -13.68 2.22
CA GLY A 94 6.48 -13.34 3.58
C GLY A 94 5.58 -12.36 4.33
N GLY A 95 4.49 -11.89 3.72
CA GLY A 95 3.53 -11.05 4.42
C GLY A 95 2.79 -11.82 5.51
N VAL A 96 2.32 -11.12 6.52
CA VAL A 96 1.57 -11.70 7.64
C VAL A 96 0.12 -11.27 7.54
N LYS A 97 -0.79 -12.22 7.66
CA LYS A 97 -2.23 -11.96 7.58
C LYS A 97 -2.66 -10.90 8.61
N GLU A 98 -3.37 -9.89 8.16
CA GLU A 98 -4.05 -8.94 9.01
C GLU A 98 -5.57 -9.14 8.89
N MET A 99 -6.06 -9.36 7.66
CA MET A 99 -7.46 -9.63 7.41
C MET A 99 -7.60 -10.45 6.13
N GLU A 100 -8.36 -11.53 6.19
CA GLU A 100 -8.66 -12.36 5.02
C GLU A 100 -9.56 -11.59 4.04
N PRO A 101 -9.53 -11.94 2.72
CA PRO A 101 -10.40 -11.27 1.75
C PRO A 101 -11.87 -11.39 2.14
N GLU A 102 -12.57 -10.26 2.11
CA GLU A 102 -13.97 -10.17 2.51
C GLU A 102 -14.63 -9.02 1.77
N ASP A 103 -15.87 -9.24 1.33
CA ASP A 103 -16.65 -8.19 0.69
C ASP A 103 -17.11 -7.16 1.73
N GLN A 104 -16.93 -5.89 1.40
CA GLN A 104 -17.26 -4.78 2.27
C GLN A 104 -18.55 -4.11 1.80
N PHE A 105 -19.26 -3.51 2.73
CA PHE A 105 -20.55 -2.89 2.45
C PHE A 105 -20.47 -1.77 1.41
N TYR A 106 -19.30 -1.16 1.25
CA TYR A 106 -19.11 -0.03 0.34
C TYR A 106 -18.74 -0.44 -1.09
N GLY A 107 -18.73 -1.74 -1.38
CA GLY A 107 -18.55 -2.21 -2.76
C GLY A 107 -17.17 -2.71 -3.12
N ASP A 108 -16.29 -2.86 -2.15
CA ASP A 108 -14.96 -3.41 -2.37
C ASP A 108 -14.82 -4.78 -1.72
N ARG A 109 -14.02 -5.63 -2.34
CA ARG A 109 -13.48 -6.80 -1.66
C ARG A 109 -12.10 -6.43 -1.14
N ARG A 110 -11.87 -6.64 0.14
CA ARG A 110 -10.69 -6.14 0.83
C ARG A 110 -9.98 -7.23 1.62
N ALA A 111 -8.66 -7.17 1.61
CA ALA A 111 -7.81 -8.00 2.46
C ALA A 111 -6.71 -7.11 3.06
N GLY A 112 -6.09 -7.56 4.14
CA GLY A 112 -5.00 -6.84 4.77
C GLY A 112 -3.81 -7.74 5.05
N VAL A 113 -2.61 -7.23 4.79
CA VAL A 113 -1.36 -7.92 5.04
C VAL A 113 -0.39 -6.96 5.71
N GLN A 114 0.31 -7.43 6.73
CA GLN A 114 1.37 -6.69 7.38
C GLN A 114 2.71 -7.11 6.81
N ALA A 115 3.53 -6.15 6.42
CA ALA A 115 4.90 -6.39 6.02
C ALA A 115 5.70 -5.11 6.17
N PHE A 116 6.90 -5.20 6.75
CA PHE A 116 7.83 -4.07 6.92
C PHE A 116 7.25 -2.91 7.73
N GLY A 117 6.39 -3.20 8.72
CA GLY A 117 5.74 -2.16 9.52
C GLY A 117 4.65 -1.41 8.80
N VAL A 118 4.24 -1.88 7.63
CA VAL A 118 3.21 -1.27 6.80
C VAL A 118 2.02 -2.21 6.72
N SER A 119 0.81 -1.65 6.87
CA SER A 119 -0.42 -2.38 6.58
C SER A 119 -0.75 -2.18 5.10
N TRP A 120 -0.76 -3.28 4.36
CA TRP A 120 -1.08 -3.28 2.92
C TRP A 120 -2.53 -3.70 2.79
N TRP A 121 -3.41 -2.73 2.54
CA TRP A 121 -4.84 -2.98 2.33
C TRP A 121 -5.07 -3.18 0.85
N ILE A 122 -5.43 -4.42 0.50
CA ILE A 122 -5.57 -4.86 -0.89
C ILE A 122 -7.05 -4.84 -1.25
N HIS A 123 -7.42 -3.99 -2.19
CA HIS A 123 -8.81 -3.77 -2.57
C HIS A 123 -9.06 -4.11 -4.03
N THR A 124 -10.22 -4.67 -4.30
CA THR A 124 -10.77 -4.77 -5.65
C THR A 124 -12.18 -4.21 -5.60
N HIS A 125 -12.45 -3.21 -6.43
CA HIS A 125 -13.80 -2.65 -6.52
C HIS A 125 -14.69 -3.65 -7.26
N VAL A 126 -15.77 -4.10 -6.62
CA VAL A 126 -16.63 -5.17 -7.17
C VAL A 126 -18.05 -4.71 -7.46
N GLU A 127 -18.50 -3.59 -6.89
CA GLU A 127 -19.82 -3.02 -7.20
C GLU A 127 -19.84 -1.53 -6.88
N ASP A 128 -20.62 -0.78 -7.62
CA ASP A 128 -20.89 0.62 -7.29
C ASP A 128 -22.06 0.67 -6.32
N VAL A 129 -21.84 1.33 -5.17
CA VAL A 129 -22.86 1.44 -4.12
C VAL A 129 -23.22 2.92 -3.96
N SER A 130 -24.51 3.25 -4.05
CA SER A 130 -24.96 4.63 -3.88
C SER A 130 -24.80 5.06 -2.42
N PRO A 131 -24.69 6.37 -2.13
CA PRO A 131 -24.63 6.85 -0.76
C PRO A 131 -25.82 6.39 0.08
N GLU A 132 -27.02 6.36 -0.49
CA GLU A 132 -28.22 5.91 0.20
C GLU A 132 -28.14 4.43 0.57
N GLU A 133 -27.71 3.58 -0.38
CA GLU A 133 -27.55 2.15 -0.13
C GLU A 133 -26.43 1.89 0.88
N MET A 134 -25.35 2.67 0.81
CA MET A 134 -24.24 2.56 1.75
C MET A 134 -24.70 2.84 3.17
N GLU A 135 -25.46 3.91 3.36
CA GLU A 135 -26.02 4.27 4.66
C GLU A 135 -26.94 3.18 5.20
N LYS A 136 -27.79 2.62 4.31
CA LYS A 136 -28.69 1.52 4.67
C LYS A 136 -27.91 0.29 5.14
N ARG A 137 -26.86 -0.08 4.41
CA ARG A 137 -26.02 -1.23 4.77
C ARG A 137 -25.30 -1.00 6.09
N MET A 138 -24.81 0.21 6.32
CA MET A 138 -24.18 0.57 7.59
C MET A 138 -25.16 0.42 8.77
N GLY A 139 -26.38 0.89 8.60
CA GLY A 139 -27.40 0.77 9.62
C GLY A 139 -27.71 -0.68 9.96
N ALA A 140 -27.77 -1.55 8.97
CA ALA A 140 -28.02 -2.97 9.15
C ALA A 140 -26.86 -3.69 9.85
N MET A 141 -25.64 -3.15 9.77
CA MET A 141 -24.46 -3.75 10.39
C MET A 141 -24.30 -3.43 11.86
N GLN A 142 -24.98 -2.39 12.36
CA GLN A 142 -24.85 -2.00 13.74
C GLN A 142 -25.55 -2.98 14.66
N PRO A 143 -24.88 -3.46 15.72
CA PRO A 143 -25.52 -4.34 16.68
C PRO A 143 -26.70 -3.67 17.36
N ALA A 144 -27.74 -4.44 17.72
CA ALA A 144 -28.88 -3.93 18.47
C ALA A 144 -28.40 -3.37 19.82
N GLY A 145 -28.80 -2.15 20.16
CA GLY A 145 -28.46 -1.53 21.42
C GLY A 145 -27.10 -0.81 21.45
N SER A 146 -26.44 -0.69 20.31
CA SER A 146 -25.18 0.05 20.21
C SER A 146 -25.42 1.51 19.81
#